data_cf252e43e352c4022d97669904815d57
#
_entry.id   cf252e43e352c4022d97669904815d57
#
_cell.length_a   1.000
_cell.length_b   1.000
_cell.length_c   1.000
_cell.angle_alpha   90.00
_cell.angle_beta   90.00
_cell.angle_gamma   90.00
#
_symmetry.space_group_name_H-M   'P 1'
#
loop_
_entity.id
_entity.type
_entity.pdbx_description
1 polymer ?
#
loop_
_entity_poly.entity_id
_entity_poly.type
_entity_poly.pdbx_seq_one_letter_code
_entity_poly.pdbx_strand_id
1 'polypeptide(L)'
;MIAGFQLQAANLLYAQDGAVFGAGYTDLKVTLPMYNLASIACVITAITLLIGLKKKRARIASIGPILLIGILVIGGVAQGTVQNFIVNPAEIHKEQPYIANNIDMTNKAYGLDNIKEVEFSADGTLTASDLRDEMDTINNIRLIDYRPTITVFNQLQSMRLYYKFVDVDIDRYEIDGSQQQVYLSARELDQSS
;
A
#
# COMPACT_ATOMS: atom_id res chain seq x y z
N MET A 1 -19.64 -23.95 7.85
CA MET A 1 -19.28 -23.01 8.91
C MET A 1 -17.79 -22.98 9.19
N ILE A 2 -17.11 -24.11 9.50
CA ILE A 2 -15.65 -24.14 9.73
C ILE A 2 -14.88 -23.54 8.56
N ALA A 3 -15.15 -24.02 7.33
CA ALA A 3 -14.53 -23.49 6.13
C ALA A 3 -14.77 -21.97 5.94
N GLY A 4 -15.93 -21.47 6.38
CA GLY A 4 -16.22 -20.02 6.33
C GLY A 4 -15.32 -19.21 7.25
N PHE A 5 -15.08 -19.65 8.49
CA PHE A 5 -14.16 -18.96 9.40
C PHE A 5 -12.70 -19.06 8.96
N GLN A 6 -12.28 -20.21 8.39
CA GLN A 6 -10.95 -20.34 7.83
C GLN A 6 -10.76 -19.46 6.59
N LEU A 7 -11.79 -19.32 5.75
CA LEU A 7 -11.75 -18.40 4.62
C LEU A 7 -11.66 -16.93 5.09
N GLN A 8 -12.42 -16.56 6.13
CA GLN A 8 -12.31 -15.21 6.70
C GLN A 8 -10.93 -14.96 7.33
N ALA A 9 -10.37 -15.97 8.01
CA ALA A 9 -8.99 -15.89 8.50
C ALA A 9 -7.97 -15.68 7.37
N ALA A 10 -8.13 -16.37 6.24
CA ALA A 10 -7.30 -16.16 5.06
C ALA A 10 -7.52 -14.78 4.41
N ASN A 11 -8.75 -14.27 4.42
CA ASN A 11 -9.09 -12.96 3.88
C ASN A 11 -8.44 -11.80 4.66
N LEU A 12 -7.99 -12.01 5.91
CA LEU A 12 -7.23 -10.99 6.63
C LEU A 12 -5.94 -10.57 5.89
N LEU A 13 -5.39 -11.45 5.04
CA LEU A 13 -4.24 -11.10 4.19
C LEU A 13 -4.55 -9.98 3.20
N TYR A 14 -5.82 -9.76 2.88
CA TYR A 14 -6.31 -8.74 1.95
C TYR A 14 -7.03 -7.59 2.65
N ALA A 15 -6.87 -7.46 3.98
CA ALA A 15 -7.44 -6.34 4.73
C ALA A 15 -6.88 -5.01 4.23
N GLN A 16 -7.72 -3.97 4.19
CA GLN A 16 -7.37 -2.63 3.69
C GLN A 16 -7.68 -1.53 4.71
N ASP A 17 -8.17 -1.91 5.88
CA ASP A 17 -8.68 -0.96 6.89
C ASP A 17 -7.61 -0.50 7.90
N GLY A 18 -6.35 -0.91 7.73
CA GLY A 18 -5.25 -0.59 8.63
C GLY A 18 -4.24 0.40 8.06
N ALA A 19 -3.14 0.62 8.80
CA ALA A 19 -2.02 1.46 8.38
C ALA A 19 -1.29 0.93 7.13
N VAL A 20 -1.45 -0.37 6.82
CA VAL A 20 -0.87 -1.05 5.65
C VAL A 20 -1.89 -1.99 5.03
N PHE A 21 -1.66 -2.37 3.79
CA PHE A 21 -2.41 -3.46 3.16
C PHE A 21 -2.01 -4.80 3.78
N GLY A 22 -3.01 -5.59 4.19
CA GLY A 22 -2.84 -6.88 4.83
C GLY A 22 -3.22 -6.86 6.30
N ALA A 23 -2.97 -7.98 7.00
CA ALA A 23 -3.34 -8.15 8.41
C ALA A 23 -2.48 -7.28 9.33
N GLY A 24 -3.12 -6.42 10.12
CA GLY A 24 -2.49 -5.58 11.13
C GLY A 24 -2.37 -6.25 12.51
N TYR A 25 -2.02 -5.45 13.50
CA TYR A 25 -1.87 -5.91 14.90
C TYR A 25 -3.15 -6.53 15.43
N THR A 26 -4.28 -5.84 15.31
CA THR A 26 -5.57 -6.31 15.80
C THR A 26 -5.99 -7.59 15.10
N ASP A 27 -5.75 -7.69 13.81
CA ASP A 27 -6.11 -8.87 13.04
C ASP A 27 -5.37 -10.13 13.50
N LEU A 28 -4.07 -10.03 13.71
CA LEU A 28 -3.26 -11.18 14.11
C LEU A 28 -3.39 -11.52 15.60
N LYS A 29 -3.64 -10.52 16.46
CA LYS A 29 -3.71 -10.74 17.92
C LYS A 29 -5.11 -11.04 18.45
N VAL A 30 -6.14 -10.61 17.74
CA VAL A 30 -7.54 -10.74 18.17
C VAL A 30 -8.39 -11.48 17.14
N THR A 31 -8.44 -10.98 15.90
CA THR A 31 -9.37 -11.48 14.88
C THR A 31 -9.03 -12.91 14.46
N LEU A 32 -7.77 -13.20 14.18
CA LEU A 32 -7.31 -14.53 13.77
C LEU A 32 -7.50 -15.57 14.87
N PRO A 33 -7.08 -15.36 16.14
CA PRO A 33 -7.42 -16.25 17.24
C PRO A 33 -8.93 -16.46 17.42
N MET A 34 -9.73 -15.41 17.27
CA MET A 34 -11.19 -15.49 17.35
C MET A 34 -11.76 -16.45 16.28
N TYR A 35 -11.33 -16.33 15.02
CA TYR A 35 -11.78 -17.23 13.94
C TYR A 35 -11.35 -18.67 14.17
N ASN A 36 -10.16 -18.90 14.72
CA ASN A 36 -9.72 -20.25 15.08
C ASN A 36 -10.54 -20.83 16.21
N LEU A 37 -10.82 -20.05 17.26
CA LEU A 37 -11.72 -20.48 18.35
C LEU A 37 -13.14 -20.73 17.86
N ALA A 38 -13.67 -19.89 16.97
CA ALA A 38 -14.98 -20.08 16.37
C ALA A 38 -15.03 -21.37 15.52
N SER A 39 -13.96 -21.71 14.82
CA SER A 39 -13.86 -22.97 14.07
C SER A 39 -13.92 -24.17 15.00
N ILE A 40 -13.21 -24.14 16.14
CA ILE A 40 -13.27 -25.20 17.16
C ILE A 40 -14.67 -25.26 17.78
N ALA A 41 -15.28 -24.11 18.08
CA ALA A 41 -16.64 -24.04 18.61
C ALA A 41 -17.68 -24.61 17.65
N CYS A 42 -17.48 -24.52 16.34
CA CYS A 42 -18.32 -25.19 15.33
C CYS A 42 -18.29 -26.72 15.49
N VAL A 43 -17.11 -27.31 15.75
CA VAL A 43 -16.99 -28.75 15.99
C VAL A 43 -17.76 -29.13 17.28
N ILE A 44 -17.54 -28.38 18.35
CA ILE A 44 -18.25 -28.58 19.63
C ILE A 44 -19.76 -28.45 19.43
N THR A 45 -20.20 -27.46 18.65
CA THR A 45 -21.60 -27.24 18.30
C THR A 45 -22.19 -28.47 17.59
N ALA A 46 -21.50 -29.00 16.60
CA ALA A 46 -21.96 -30.20 15.90
C ALA A 46 -22.10 -31.41 16.85
N ILE A 47 -21.10 -31.62 17.72
CA ILE A 47 -21.11 -32.72 18.69
C ILE A 47 -22.26 -32.54 19.70
N THR A 48 -22.42 -31.35 20.28
CA THR A 48 -23.47 -31.08 21.27
C THR A 48 -24.88 -31.19 20.68
N LEU A 49 -25.07 -30.76 19.44
CA LEU A 49 -26.33 -30.95 18.71
C LEU A 49 -26.65 -32.44 18.51
N LEU A 50 -25.70 -33.24 18.04
CA LEU A 50 -25.90 -34.67 17.83
C LEU A 50 -26.24 -35.41 19.15
N ILE A 51 -25.51 -35.11 20.22
CA ILE A 51 -25.77 -35.69 21.55
C ILE A 51 -27.11 -35.22 22.09
N GLY A 52 -27.45 -33.93 21.97
CA GLY A 52 -28.69 -33.36 22.45
C GLY A 52 -29.92 -33.93 21.75
N LEU A 53 -29.85 -34.08 20.42
CA LEU A 53 -30.89 -34.74 19.61
C LEU A 53 -31.05 -36.21 20.02
N LYS A 54 -29.94 -36.96 20.12
CA LYS A 54 -29.99 -38.39 20.53
C LYS A 54 -30.58 -38.59 21.93
N LYS A 55 -30.23 -37.71 22.86
CA LYS A 55 -30.73 -37.76 24.25
C LYS A 55 -32.04 -37.03 24.46
N LYS A 56 -32.61 -36.40 23.43
CA LYS A 56 -33.83 -35.55 23.51
C LYS A 56 -33.72 -34.47 24.61
N ARG A 57 -32.53 -33.92 24.83
CA ARG A 57 -32.25 -32.89 25.85
C ARG A 57 -31.84 -31.58 25.20
N ALA A 58 -32.79 -30.66 25.10
CA ALA A 58 -32.56 -29.34 24.50
C ALA A 58 -31.41 -28.54 25.16
N ARG A 59 -31.26 -28.67 26.50
CA ARG A 59 -30.15 -28.00 27.23
C ARG A 59 -28.77 -28.40 26.74
N ILE A 60 -28.55 -29.67 26.34
CA ILE A 60 -27.28 -30.14 25.82
C ILE A 60 -27.08 -29.60 24.39
N ALA A 61 -28.14 -29.60 23.59
CA ALA A 61 -28.09 -29.10 22.22
C ALA A 61 -27.79 -27.60 22.16
N SER A 62 -28.20 -26.80 23.15
CA SER A 62 -27.99 -25.35 23.15
C SER A 62 -26.56 -24.91 23.56
N ILE A 63 -25.78 -25.77 24.23
CA ILE A 63 -24.44 -25.42 24.74
C ILE A 63 -23.52 -24.95 23.61
N GLY A 64 -23.42 -25.70 22.52
CA GLY A 64 -22.51 -25.36 21.39
C GLY A 64 -22.88 -24.06 20.69
N PRO A 65 -24.14 -23.87 20.26
CA PRO A 65 -24.56 -22.59 19.66
C PRO A 65 -24.33 -21.37 20.57
N ILE A 66 -24.61 -21.49 21.87
CA ILE A 66 -24.39 -20.41 22.83
C ILE A 66 -22.90 -20.09 22.95
N LEU A 67 -22.06 -21.12 23.02
CA LEU A 67 -20.59 -20.93 23.04
C LEU A 67 -20.11 -20.23 21.79
N LEU A 68 -20.56 -20.62 20.61
CA LEU A 68 -20.19 -20.01 19.35
C LEU A 68 -20.59 -18.53 19.29
N ILE A 69 -21.84 -18.23 19.65
CA ILE A 69 -22.33 -16.84 19.70
C ILE A 69 -21.51 -16.03 20.71
N GLY A 70 -21.22 -16.60 21.88
CA GLY A 70 -20.41 -15.95 22.91
C GLY A 70 -19.02 -15.59 22.40
N ILE A 71 -18.35 -16.49 21.68
CA ILE A 71 -17.01 -16.23 21.07
C ILE A 71 -17.11 -15.09 20.05
N LEU A 72 -18.12 -15.07 19.19
CA LEU A 72 -18.26 -14.03 18.17
C LEU A 72 -18.54 -12.65 18.79
N VAL A 73 -19.42 -12.60 19.80
CA VAL A 73 -19.73 -11.34 20.48
C VAL A 73 -18.52 -10.81 21.26
N ILE A 74 -17.89 -11.66 22.06
CA ILE A 74 -16.69 -11.27 22.84
C ILE A 74 -15.56 -10.89 21.89
N GLY A 75 -15.35 -11.64 20.82
CA GLY A 75 -14.32 -11.35 19.82
C GLY A 75 -14.54 -10.01 19.13
N GLY A 76 -15.76 -9.69 18.71
CA GLY A 76 -16.08 -8.39 18.11
C GLY A 76 -15.88 -7.21 19.06
N VAL A 77 -16.30 -7.37 20.33
CA VAL A 77 -16.05 -6.34 21.36
C VAL A 77 -14.54 -6.20 21.62
N ALA A 78 -13.80 -7.30 21.71
CA ALA A 78 -12.36 -7.29 21.93
C ALA A 78 -11.62 -6.64 20.75
N GLN A 79 -12.02 -6.92 19.51
CA GLN A 79 -11.45 -6.29 18.31
C GLN A 79 -11.61 -4.77 18.37
N GLY A 80 -12.83 -4.27 18.58
CA GLY A 80 -13.08 -2.83 18.70
C GLY A 80 -12.34 -2.17 19.86
N THR A 81 -12.28 -2.86 21.02
CA THR A 81 -11.57 -2.36 22.20
C THR A 81 -10.07 -2.27 21.96
N VAL A 82 -9.46 -3.34 21.43
CA VAL A 82 -8.01 -3.36 21.14
C VAL A 82 -7.65 -2.32 20.08
N GLN A 83 -8.44 -2.21 19.01
CA GLN A 83 -8.20 -1.21 17.97
C GLN A 83 -8.25 0.20 18.53
N ASN A 84 -9.31 0.57 19.25
CA ASN A 84 -9.52 1.95 19.67
C ASN A 84 -8.67 2.37 20.87
N PHE A 85 -8.38 1.47 21.81
CA PHE A 85 -7.69 1.83 23.06
C PHE A 85 -6.23 1.40 23.09
N ILE A 86 -5.79 0.45 22.27
CA ILE A 86 -4.42 -0.07 22.28
C ILE A 86 -3.67 0.29 21.00
N VAL A 87 -4.31 0.13 19.83
CA VAL A 87 -3.64 0.36 18.53
C VAL A 87 -3.68 1.84 18.19
N ASN A 88 -4.86 2.45 18.06
CA ASN A 88 -4.99 3.84 17.63
C ASN A 88 -4.14 4.85 18.43
N PRO A 89 -4.01 4.77 19.76
CA PRO A 89 -3.18 5.72 20.50
C PRO A 89 -1.66 5.54 20.27
N ALA A 90 -1.23 4.37 19.81
CA ALA A 90 0.18 4.02 19.62
C ALA A 90 0.40 3.28 18.30
N GLU A 91 -0.31 3.69 17.26
CA GLU A 91 -0.43 3.00 15.97
C GLU A 91 0.94 2.67 15.38
N ILE A 92 1.82 3.66 15.25
CA ILE A 92 3.16 3.47 14.67
C ILE A 92 3.94 2.36 15.41
N HIS A 93 3.91 2.35 16.73
CA HIS A 93 4.63 1.35 17.51
C HIS A 93 4.03 -0.05 17.42
N LYS A 94 2.71 -0.14 17.34
CA LYS A 94 2.00 -1.43 17.26
C LYS A 94 2.04 -2.03 15.86
N GLU A 95 1.93 -1.19 14.84
CA GLU A 95 1.92 -1.60 13.44
C GLU A 95 3.33 -1.67 12.83
N GLN A 96 4.37 -1.17 13.52
CA GLN A 96 5.76 -1.14 13.03
C GLN A 96 6.25 -2.45 12.40
N PRO A 97 6.04 -3.65 12.99
CA PRO A 97 6.49 -4.91 12.38
C PRO A 97 5.77 -5.22 11.06
N TYR A 98 4.50 -4.84 10.96
CA TYR A 98 3.66 -5.09 9.78
C TYR A 98 3.99 -4.08 8.67
N ILE A 99 4.23 -2.82 9.04
CA ILE A 99 4.73 -1.77 8.16
C ILE A 99 6.09 -2.18 7.57
N ALA A 100 7.02 -2.66 8.39
CA ALA A 100 8.34 -3.11 7.95
C ALA A 100 8.25 -4.26 6.93
N ASN A 101 7.39 -5.25 7.18
CA ASN A 101 7.14 -6.34 6.23
C ASN A 101 6.54 -5.82 4.91
N ASN A 102 5.62 -4.85 4.97
CA ASN A 102 5.00 -4.28 3.78
C ASN A 102 6.02 -3.51 2.95
N ILE A 103 6.89 -2.71 3.59
CA ILE A 103 8.00 -2.00 2.95
C ILE A 103 8.95 -2.99 2.27
N ASP A 104 9.39 -4.03 2.99
CA ASP A 104 10.31 -5.04 2.44
C ASP A 104 9.74 -5.75 1.21
N MET A 105 8.46 -6.14 1.28
CA MET A 105 7.78 -6.77 0.14
C MET A 105 7.60 -5.81 -1.04
N THR A 106 7.31 -4.54 -0.77
CA THR A 106 7.20 -3.49 -1.79
C THR A 106 8.56 -3.25 -2.46
N ASN A 107 9.62 -3.11 -1.67
CA ASN A 107 10.97 -2.94 -2.20
C ASN A 107 11.37 -4.10 -3.12
N LYS A 108 11.10 -5.34 -2.70
CA LYS A 108 11.35 -6.52 -3.54
C LYS A 108 10.51 -6.54 -4.81
N ALA A 109 9.22 -6.19 -4.72
CA ALA A 109 8.32 -6.18 -5.86
C ALA A 109 8.74 -5.18 -6.94
N TYR A 110 9.30 -4.04 -6.54
CA TYR A 110 9.79 -3.00 -7.45
C TYR A 110 11.30 -3.07 -7.71
N GLY A 111 12.02 -4.04 -7.13
CA GLY A 111 13.47 -4.19 -7.30
C GLY A 111 14.28 -3.07 -6.66
N LEU A 112 13.72 -2.37 -5.69
CA LEU A 112 14.37 -1.27 -4.98
C LEU A 112 15.46 -1.74 -4.01
N ASP A 113 15.45 -3.01 -3.63
CA ASP A 113 16.47 -3.68 -2.83
C ASP A 113 17.83 -3.76 -3.53
N ASN A 114 17.86 -3.57 -4.87
CA ASN A 114 19.10 -3.52 -5.65
C ASN A 114 19.71 -2.10 -5.75
N ILE A 115 19.03 -1.08 -5.21
CA ILE A 115 19.52 0.28 -5.21
C ILE A 115 20.67 0.42 -4.23
N LYS A 116 21.81 0.90 -4.72
CA LYS A 116 22.96 1.19 -3.88
C LYS A 116 22.79 2.57 -3.24
N GLU A 117 22.62 2.57 -1.94
CA GLU A 117 22.66 3.83 -1.16
C GLU A 117 24.10 4.29 -1.01
N VAL A 118 24.34 5.54 -1.33
CA VAL A 118 25.64 6.22 -1.16
C VAL A 118 25.41 7.44 -0.29
N GLU A 119 26.12 7.49 0.82
CA GLU A 119 26.09 8.66 1.71
C GLU A 119 26.67 9.88 0.98
N PHE A 120 25.88 10.92 0.86
CA PHE A 120 26.29 12.19 0.25
C PHE A 120 26.42 13.26 1.33
N SER A 121 27.65 13.69 1.58
CA SER A 121 27.89 14.79 2.52
C SER A 121 27.61 16.12 1.81
N ALA A 122 26.54 16.79 2.25
CA ALA A 122 26.16 18.12 1.74
C ALA A 122 26.90 19.27 2.45
N ASP A 123 27.84 18.97 3.34
CA ASP A 123 28.54 19.98 4.18
C ASP A 123 29.76 20.61 3.49
N GLY A 124 30.06 20.27 2.26
CA GLY A 124 31.18 20.78 1.51
C GLY A 124 30.96 22.21 0.98
N THR A 125 31.98 23.05 1.10
CA THR A 125 32.01 24.31 0.37
C THR A 125 32.34 24.03 -1.11
N LEU A 126 31.43 24.38 -2.00
CA LEU A 126 31.64 24.27 -3.45
C LEU A 126 32.86 25.07 -3.90
N THR A 127 33.81 24.40 -4.51
CA THR A 127 34.98 25.02 -5.09
C THR A 127 34.84 25.16 -6.62
N ALA A 128 35.69 26.00 -7.23
CA ALA A 128 35.68 26.14 -8.68
C ALA A 128 36.16 24.86 -9.42
N SER A 129 36.85 23.93 -8.75
CA SER A 129 37.16 22.61 -9.29
C SER A 129 35.96 21.71 -9.32
N ASP A 130 35.19 21.67 -8.24
CA ASP A 130 33.96 20.83 -8.14
C ASP A 130 32.97 21.22 -9.24
N LEU A 131 32.80 22.52 -9.47
CA LEU A 131 31.93 23.00 -10.56
C LEU A 131 32.43 22.58 -11.96
N ARG A 132 33.73 22.47 -12.17
CA ARG A 132 34.29 22.01 -13.45
C ARG A 132 34.18 20.52 -13.64
N ASP A 133 34.31 19.78 -12.56
CA ASP A 133 34.21 18.32 -12.59
C ASP A 133 32.75 17.85 -12.78
N GLU A 134 31.77 18.72 -12.41
CA GLU A 134 30.33 18.47 -12.51
C GLU A 134 29.68 19.27 -13.68
N MET A 135 30.44 19.58 -14.74
CA MET A 135 29.92 20.37 -15.88
C MET A 135 28.71 19.72 -16.55
N ASP A 136 28.61 18.40 -16.58
CA ASP A 136 27.46 17.71 -17.16
C ASP A 136 26.18 18.00 -16.36
N THR A 137 26.28 18.07 -15.04
CA THR A 137 25.16 18.47 -14.17
C THR A 137 24.82 19.94 -14.39
N ILE A 138 25.82 20.81 -14.43
CA ILE A 138 25.60 22.26 -14.56
C ILE A 138 24.99 22.60 -15.93
N ASN A 139 25.46 22.00 -16.99
CA ASN A 139 24.92 22.22 -18.34
C ASN A 139 23.48 21.73 -18.50
N ASN A 140 23.03 20.80 -17.62
CA ASN A 140 21.69 20.26 -17.61
C ASN A 140 20.78 20.88 -16.51
N ILE A 141 21.22 21.98 -15.87
CA ILE A 141 20.35 22.73 -14.95
C ILE A 141 19.20 23.33 -15.73
N ARG A 142 17.99 22.98 -15.33
CA ARG A 142 16.78 23.48 -15.97
C ARG A 142 16.59 24.97 -15.71
N LEU A 143 16.67 25.78 -16.76
CA LEU A 143 16.45 27.22 -16.70
C LEU A 143 15.01 27.63 -16.97
N ILE A 144 14.24 26.78 -17.66
CA ILE A 144 12.84 27.05 -18.02
C ILE A 144 11.95 25.97 -17.43
N ASP A 145 10.82 26.34 -16.86
CA ASP A 145 9.81 25.41 -16.35
C ASP A 145 9.00 24.80 -17.51
N TYR A 146 8.50 23.58 -17.31
CA TYR A 146 7.67 22.88 -18.31
C TYR A 146 6.33 23.59 -18.58
N ARG A 147 5.76 24.27 -17.58
CA ARG A 147 4.46 24.96 -17.70
C ARG A 147 4.46 26.10 -18.73
N PRO A 148 5.40 27.06 -18.71
CA PRO A 148 5.50 28.02 -19.81
C PRO A 148 5.89 27.35 -21.12
N THR A 149 6.67 26.28 -21.11
CA THR A 149 7.07 25.54 -22.30
C THR A 149 5.88 24.95 -23.05
N ILE A 150 4.95 24.28 -22.35
CA ILE A 150 3.72 23.74 -22.98
C ILE A 150 2.84 24.87 -23.56
N THR A 151 2.79 26.01 -22.88
CA THR A 151 2.06 27.17 -23.39
C THR A 151 2.65 27.65 -24.71
N VAL A 152 3.98 27.77 -24.78
CA VAL A 152 4.68 28.16 -26.01
C VAL A 152 4.47 27.12 -27.11
N PHE A 153 4.56 25.82 -26.79
CA PHE A 153 4.30 24.75 -27.77
C PHE A 153 2.89 24.86 -28.35
N ASN A 154 1.89 25.07 -27.53
CA ASN A 154 0.51 25.24 -28.00
C ASN A 154 0.32 26.53 -28.83
N GLN A 155 1.03 27.62 -28.51
CA GLN A 155 0.92 28.88 -29.25
C GLN A 155 1.64 28.85 -30.59
N LEU A 156 2.84 28.25 -30.64
CA LEU A 156 3.73 28.35 -31.81
C LEU A 156 3.74 27.07 -32.67
N GLN A 157 3.60 25.91 -32.06
CA GLN A 157 3.85 24.63 -32.70
C GLN A 157 2.59 23.79 -32.99
N SER A 158 1.42 24.18 -32.50
CA SER A 158 0.17 23.47 -32.84
C SER A 158 -0.17 23.59 -34.32
N MET A 159 0.20 24.68 -34.98
CA MET A 159 0.05 25.00 -36.41
C MET A 159 -1.41 25.05 -36.90
N ARG A 160 -2.27 24.22 -36.39
CA ARG A 160 -3.71 24.12 -36.71
C ARG A 160 -4.52 24.00 -35.43
N LEU A 161 -5.75 24.49 -35.45
CA LEU A 161 -6.65 24.51 -34.28
C LEU A 161 -7.00 23.11 -33.77
N TYR A 162 -6.92 22.09 -34.61
CA TYR A 162 -7.19 20.71 -34.26
C TYR A 162 -5.99 19.94 -33.72
N TYR A 163 -4.82 20.60 -33.54
CA TYR A 163 -3.67 20.03 -32.85
C TYR A 163 -3.48 20.68 -31.50
N LYS A 164 -3.11 19.88 -30.51
CA LYS A 164 -2.72 20.34 -29.18
C LYS A 164 -1.53 19.55 -28.66
N PHE A 165 -0.80 20.17 -27.74
CA PHE A 165 0.15 19.51 -26.89
C PHE A 165 -0.49 19.36 -25.50
N VAL A 166 -0.64 18.13 -24.99
CA VAL A 166 -1.31 17.85 -23.74
C VAL A 166 -0.34 17.97 -22.57
N ASP A 167 0.89 17.48 -22.76
CA ASP A 167 1.92 17.50 -21.76
C ASP A 167 3.31 17.75 -22.38
N VAL A 168 4.29 18.04 -21.51
CA VAL A 168 5.68 18.21 -21.91
C VAL A 168 6.54 17.40 -20.95
N ASP A 169 7.16 16.37 -21.47
CA ASP A 169 8.11 15.54 -20.75
C ASP A 169 9.53 16.13 -20.82
N ILE A 170 10.29 15.88 -19.78
CA ILE A 170 11.69 16.28 -19.68
C ILE A 170 12.51 15.00 -19.67
N ASP A 171 13.38 14.84 -20.66
CA ASP A 171 14.21 13.66 -20.80
C ASP A 171 15.66 14.05 -21.13
N ARG A 172 16.57 13.10 -21.14
CA ARG A 172 17.97 13.30 -21.44
C ARG A 172 18.37 12.46 -22.65
N TYR A 173 18.96 13.15 -23.64
CA TYR A 173 19.43 12.51 -24.85
C TYR A 173 20.92 12.80 -25.06
N GLU A 174 21.63 11.88 -25.67
CA GLU A 174 22.99 12.10 -26.12
C GLU A 174 22.94 12.81 -27.47
N ILE A 175 23.37 14.06 -27.49
CA ILE A 175 23.40 14.91 -28.67
C ILE A 175 24.87 15.39 -28.85
N ASP A 176 25.46 15.11 -30.01
CA ASP A 176 26.85 15.45 -30.33
C ASP A 176 27.87 14.93 -29.30
N GLY A 177 27.62 13.75 -28.73
CA GLY A 177 28.49 13.09 -27.74
C GLY A 177 28.40 13.67 -26.32
N SER A 178 27.41 14.50 -26.01
CA SER A 178 27.12 15.00 -24.67
C SER A 178 25.69 14.76 -24.27
N GLN A 179 25.47 14.43 -23.00
CA GLN A 179 24.10 14.33 -22.45
C GLN A 179 23.47 15.71 -22.33
N GLN A 180 22.33 15.89 -22.98
CA GLN A 180 21.58 17.13 -22.94
C GLN A 180 20.13 16.89 -22.51
N GLN A 181 19.65 17.78 -21.66
CA GLN A 181 18.24 17.79 -21.26
C GLN A 181 17.40 18.38 -22.41
N VAL A 182 16.34 17.69 -22.76
CA VAL A 182 15.40 18.09 -23.82
C VAL A 182 13.97 18.10 -23.31
N TYR A 183 13.15 18.94 -23.94
CA TYR A 183 11.71 18.95 -23.74
C TYR A 183 11.05 18.23 -24.91
N LEU A 184 10.25 17.22 -24.60
CA LEU A 184 9.54 16.42 -25.58
C LEU A 184 8.05 16.54 -25.34
N SER A 185 7.29 16.66 -26.43
CA SER A 185 5.84 16.64 -26.36
C SER A 185 5.26 16.05 -27.65
N ALA A 186 4.31 15.14 -27.49
CA ALA A 186 3.55 14.63 -28.61
C ALA A 186 2.50 15.67 -29.05
N ARG A 187 2.44 15.89 -30.35
CA ARG A 187 1.37 16.71 -30.96
C ARG A 187 0.18 15.83 -31.26
N GLU A 188 -0.90 16.02 -30.58
CA GLU A 188 -2.10 15.20 -30.63
C GLU A 188 -3.23 15.90 -31.38
N LEU A 189 -4.17 15.13 -31.92
CA LEU A 189 -5.40 15.64 -32.49
C LEU A 189 -6.38 16.02 -31.35
N ASP A 190 -6.87 17.25 -31.38
CA ASP A 190 -7.96 17.66 -30.52
C ASP A 190 -9.31 17.21 -31.09
N GLN A 191 -9.88 16.16 -30.51
CA GLN A 191 -11.16 15.60 -30.94
C GLN A 191 -12.37 16.42 -30.44
N SER A 192 -12.15 17.43 -29.62
CA SER A 192 -13.21 18.26 -29.04
C SER A 192 -13.48 19.55 -29.79
N SER A 193 -12.74 19.85 -30.85
CA SER A 193 -12.89 21.06 -31.69
C SER A 193 -13.74 20.84 -32.93
#